data_49ca0aabf403bfde7437c564ded3fb78
#
_entry.id   49ca0aabf403bfde7437c564ded3fb78
#
_cell.length_a   1.000
_cell.length_b   1.000
_cell.length_c   1.000
_cell.angle_alpha   90.00
_cell.angle_beta   90.00
_cell.angle_gamma   90.00
#
_symmetry.space_group_name_H-M   'P 1'
#
loop_
_entity.id
_entity.type
_entity.pdbx_description
1 polymer ?
#
loop_
_entity_poly.entity_id
_entity_poly.type
_entity_poly.pdbx_seq_one_letter_code
_entity_poly.pdbx_strand_id
1 'polypeptide(L)'
;VFWMDKRHYSAFSGTDLDIRLRERHVDTVILTGVLTDICVLHTAIDAYNLGYQIQVVEPAVASLSEENHKFALNHLQNVLGSTIIDTI
;
A
#
# COMPACT_ATOMS: atom_id res chain seq x y z
N VAL A 1 -11.68 -11.83 7.72
CA VAL A 1 -11.35 -10.41 7.94
C VAL A 1 -10.89 -10.22 9.36
N PHE A 2 -9.80 -9.53 9.56
CA PHE A 2 -9.43 -9.11 10.89
C PHE A 2 -9.12 -7.62 10.90
N TRP A 3 -9.24 -7.01 12.07
CA TRP A 3 -9.02 -5.59 12.28
C TRP A 3 -7.69 -5.39 12.97
N MET A 4 -6.97 -4.35 12.55
CA MET A 4 -5.68 -4.01 13.13
C MET A 4 -5.58 -2.49 13.25
N ASP A 5 -5.21 -2.02 14.44
CA ASP A 5 -5.00 -0.59 14.64
C ASP A 5 -3.64 -0.20 14.09
N LYS A 6 -3.65 0.75 13.16
CA LYS A 6 -2.41 1.32 12.64
C LYS A 6 -1.80 2.25 13.68
N ARG A 7 -0.48 2.26 13.75
CA ARG A 7 0.28 3.14 14.65
C ARG A 7 0.87 4.34 13.93
N HIS A 8 1.19 4.19 12.65
CA HIS A 8 1.83 5.20 11.83
C HIS A 8 1.16 5.23 10.46
N TYR A 9 1.70 6.02 9.53
CA TYR A 9 1.16 6.07 8.19
C TYR A 9 1.19 4.70 7.51
N SER A 10 2.34 4.02 7.60
CA SER A 10 2.44 2.67 7.07
C SER A 10 1.73 1.68 7.96
N ALA A 11 0.98 0.76 7.37
CA ALA A 11 0.31 -0.30 8.09
C ALA A 11 1.29 -1.31 8.68
N PHE A 12 2.53 -1.33 8.22
CA PHE A 12 3.55 -2.24 8.74
C PHE A 12 4.28 -1.67 9.96
N SER A 13 4.37 -0.36 10.07
CA SER A 13 5.19 0.28 11.10
C SER A 13 4.55 0.14 12.48
N GLY A 14 5.26 -0.54 13.39
CA GLY A 14 4.79 -0.74 14.76
C GLY A 14 3.63 -1.70 14.88
N THR A 15 3.40 -2.56 13.88
CA THR A 15 2.32 -3.55 13.90
C THR A 15 2.87 -4.95 13.64
N ASP A 16 2.03 -5.96 13.81
CA ASP A 16 2.38 -7.34 13.51
C ASP A 16 1.91 -7.79 12.11
N LEU A 17 1.63 -6.83 11.22
CA LEU A 17 1.07 -7.15 9.91
C LEU A 17 1.99 -8.08 9.11
N ASP A 18 3.29 -7.79 9.06
CA ASP A 18 4.24 -8.62 8.31
C ASP A 18 4.24 -10.06 8.84
N ILE A 19 4.27 -10.23 10.14
CA ILE A 19 4.23 -11.56 10.78
C ILE A 19 2.97 -12.31 10.36
N ARG A 20 1.81 -11.64 10.41
CA ARG A 20 0.54 -12.27 10.05
C ARG A 20 0.47 -12.66 8.57
N LEU A 21 1.01 -11.81 7.69
CA LEU A 21 1.04 -12.11 6.26
C LEU A 21 1.96 -13.29 5.97
N ARG A 22 3.14 -13.33 6.61
CA ARG A 22 4.08 -14.45 6.44
C ARG A 22 3.50 -15.77 6.93
N GLU A 23 2.79 -15.76 8.02
CA GLU A 23 2.12 -16.96 8.54
C GLU A 23 1.13 -17.53 7.54
N ARG A 24 0.54 -16.69 6.69
CA ARG A 24 -0.43 -17.08 5.68
C ARG A 24 0.16 -17.26 4.29
N HIS A 25 1.49 -17.21 4.19
CA HIS A 25 2.22 -17.35 2.93
C HIS A 25 1.78 -16.34 1.86
N VAL A 26 1.48 -15.10 2.29
CA VAL A 26 1.10 -14.02 1.39
C VAL A 26 2.36 -13.42 0.78
N ASP A 27 2.40 -13.29 -0.54
CA ASP A 27 3.51 -12.66 -1.26
C ASP A 27 3.09 -11.40 -2.02
N THR A 28 1.80 -11.15 -2.15
CA THR A 28 1.25 -10.00 -2.86
C THR A 28 0.25 -9.27 -1.97
N VAL A 29 0.39 -7.96 -1.88
CA VAL A 29 -0.55 -7.12 -1.14
C VAL A 29 -1.32 -6.24 -2.12
N ILE A 30 -2.62 -6.09 -1.89
CA ILE A 30 -3.48 -5.23 -2.69
C ILE A 30 -3.90 -4.07 -1.79
N LEU A 31 -3.51 -2.85 -2.18
CA LEU A 31 -3.69 -1.67 -1.34
C LEU A 31 -4.89 -0.84 -1.80
N THR A 32 -5.69 -0.44 -0.82
CA THR A 32 -6.80 0.50 -0.99
C THR A 32 -6.80 1.47 0.18
N GLY A 33 -7.57 2.54 0.06
CA GLY A 33 -7.76 3.47 1.16
C GLY A 33 -7.20 4.85 0.89
N VAL A 34 -6.98 5.61 1.93
CA VAL A 34 -6.56 6.99 1.88
C VAL A 34 -5.43 7.25 2.88
N LEU A 35 -4.58 8.19 2.63
CA LEU A 35 -4.42 8.97 1.39
C LEU A 35 -3.40 8.30 0.49
N THR A 36 -3.58 8.42 -0.82
CA THR A 36 -2.69 7.80 -1.81
C THR A 36 -1.22 8.13 -1.59
N ASP A 37 -0.94 9.40 -1.33
CA ASP A 37 0.43 9.93 -1.19
C ASP A 37 0.98 9.83 0.23
N ILE A 38 0.19 9.39 1.19
CA ILE A 38 0.63 9.28 2.59
C ILE A 38 0.51 7.83 3.05
N CYS A 39 -0.64 7.41 3.57
CA CYS A 39 -0.77 6.07 4.15
C CYS A 39 -0.56 4.95 3.13
N VAL A 40 -1.12 5.09 1.94
CA VAL A 40 -0.99 4.09 0.89
C VAL A 40 0.46 4.02 0.41
N LEU A 41 1.07 5.17 0.10
CA LEU A 41 2.45 5.21 -0.38
C LEU A 41 3.43 4.69 0.67
N HIS A 42 3.30 5.11 1.93
CA HIS A 42 4.20 4.65 2.99
C HIS A 42 4.07 3.15 3.23
N THR A 43 2.84 2.62 3.19
CA THR A 43 2.61 1.18 3.30
C THR A 43 3.25 0.43 2.13
N ALA A 44 3.13 0.97 0.91
CA ALA A 44 3.74 0.36 -0.27
C ALA A 44 5.26 0.36 -0.20
N ILE A 45 5.87 1.43 0.29
CA ILE A 45 7.33 1.51 0.45
C ILE A 45 7.81 0.41 1.41
N ASP A 46 7.15 0.24 2.55
CA ASP A 46 7.52 -0.81 3.49
C ASP A 46 7.28 -2.19 2.91
N ALA A 47 6.17 -2.39 2.21
CA ALA A 47 5.88 -3.67 1.55
C ALA A 47 6.96 -4.02 0.52
N TYR A 48 7.40 -3.02 -0.26
CA TYR A 48 8.46 -3.19 -1.24
C TYR A 48 9.76 -3.65 -0.54
N ASN A 49 10.13 -2.96 0.52
CA ASN A 49 11.35 -3.26 1.27
C ASN A 49 11.29 -4.62 1.95
N LEU A 50 10.10 -5.09 2.29
CA LEU A 50 9.90 -6.42 2.89
C LEU A 50 9.76 -7.52 1.85
N GLY A 51 9.79 -7.19 0.57
CA GLY A 51 9.79 -8.18 -0.51
C GLY A 51 8.42 -8.58 -1.04
N TYR A 52 7.36 -7.86 -0.69
CA TYR A 52 6.03 -8.15 -1.25
C TYR A 52 5.89 -7.57 -2.66
N GLN A 53 5.08 -8.25 -3.47
CA GLN A 53 4.55 -7.66 -4.69
C GLN A 53 3.37 -6.77 -4.31
N ILE A 54 3.16 -5.68 -5.04
CA ILE A 54 2.20 -4.66 -4.65
C ILE A 54 1.25 -4.38 -5.83
N GLN A 55 -0.04 -4.39 -5.55
CA GLN A 55 -1.07 -3.91 -6.45
C GLN A 55 -1.84 -2.79 -5.76
N VAL A 56 -2.21 -1.76 -6.51
CA VAL A 56 -2.97 -0.64 -6.00
C VAL A 56 -4.24 -0.50 -6.83
N VAL A 57 -5.39 -0.48 -6.18
CA VAL A 57 -6.68 -0.33 -6.86
C VAL A 57 -6.95 1.16 -7.02
N GLU A 58 -6.73 1.69 -8.23
CA GLU A 58 -6.76 3.13 -8.47
C GLU A 58 -8.08 3.77 -8.04
N PRO A 59 -9.27 3.27 -8.41
CA PRO A 59 -10.51 3.90 -7.98
C PRO A 59 -10.80 3.77 -6.48
N ALA A 60 -10.02 2.98 -5.75
CA ALA A 60 -10.22 2.79 -4.31
C ALA A 60 -9.17 3.51 -3.47
N VAL A 61 -8.37 4.39 -4.06
CA VAL A 61 -7.45 5.28 -3.34
C VAL A 61 -7.73 6.72 -3.71
N ALA A 62 -7.50 7.63 -2.78
CA ALA A 62 -7.76 9.05 -3.00
C ALA A 62 -6.79 9.90 -2.18
N SER A 63 -6.53 11.10 -2.65
CA SER A 63 -5.73 12.10 -1.96
C SER A 63 -6.49 13.42 -1.87
N LEU A 64 -6.00 14.31 -1.03
CA LEU A 64 -6.55 15.67 -0.91
C LEU A 64 -6.10 16.57 -2.07
N SER A 65 -5.07 16.17 -2.81
CA SER A 65 -4.51 16.93 -3.92
C SER A 65 -4.40 16.02 -5.14
N GLU A 66 -4.98 16.45 -6.26
CA GLU A 66 -4.88 15.70 -7.53
C GLU A 66 -3.42 15.55 -7.96
N GLU A 67 -2.63 16.61 -7.78
CA GLU A 67 -1.21 16.58 -8.12
C GLU A 67 -0.45 15.55 -7.28
N ASN A 68 -0.67 15.54 -5.97
CA ASN A 68 -0.03 14.58 -5.09
C ASN A 68 -0.50 13.15 -5.38
N HIS A 69 -1.77 12.99 -5.72
CA HIS A 69 -2.32 11.68 -6.10
C HIS A 69 -1.60 11.12 -7.31
N LYS A 70 -1.48 11.93 -8.37
CA LYS A 70 -0.79 11.52 -9.61
C LYS A 70 0.68 11.22 -9.37
N PHE A 71 1.35 12.05 -8.56
CA PHE A 71 2.74 11.82 -8.21
C PHE A 71 2.91 10.48 -7.49
N ALA A 72 2.04 10.20 -6.53
CA ALA A 72 2.12 8.97 -5.76
C ALA A 72 1.88 7.74 -6.64
N LEU A 73 0.88 7.77 -7.51
CA LEU A 73 0.62 6.67 -8.44
C LEU A 73 1.80 6.43 -9.37
N ASN A 74 2.40 7.51 -9.88
CA ASN A 74 3.57 7.40 -10.73
C ASN A 74 4.76 6.78 -9.97
N HIS A 75 4.98 7.22 -8.74
CA HIS A 75 6.05 6.68 -7.90
C HIS A 75 5.83 5.20 -7.60
N LEU A 76 4.60 4.83 -7.24
CA LEU A 76 4.24 3.43 -6.98
C LEU A 76 4.55 2.56 -8.19
N GLN A 77 4.17 3.00 -9.39
CA GLN A 77 4.34 2.21 -10.59
C GLN A 77 5.78 2.17 -11.07
N ASN A 78 6.45 3.31 -11.13
CA ASN A 78 7.76 3.42 -11.78
C ASN A 78 8.94 3.20 -10.84
N VAL A 79 8.78 3.43 -9.55
CA VAL A 79 9.86 3.25 -8.58
C VAL A 79 9.69 1.94 -7.81
N LEU A 80 8.48 1.67 -7.32
CA LEU A 80 8.23 0.48 -6.51
C LEU A 80 7.75 -0.72 -7.33
N GLY A 81 7.54 -0.54 -8.63
CA GLY A 81 7.10 -1.64 -9.49
C GLY A 81 5.70 -2.15 -9.20
N SER A 82 4.86 -1.30 -8.59
CA SER A 82 3.48 -1.68 -8.28
C SER A 82 2.64 -1.78 -9.56
N THR A 83 1.68 -2.68 -9.56
CA THR A 83 0.68 -2.76 -10.62
C THR A 83 -0.52 -1.91 -10.21
N ILE A 84 -0.88 -0.95 -11.05
CA ILE A 84 -2.06 -0.12 -10.83
C ILE A 84 -3.23 -0.80 -11.55
N ILE A 85 -4.26 -1.14 -10.80
CA ILE A 85 -5.41 -1.90 -11.33
C ILE A 85 -6.70 -1.12 -11.13
N ASP A 86 -7.71 -1.43 -11.95
CA ASP A 86 -9.01 -0.75 -11.91
C ASP A 86 -10.02 -1.46 -11.01
N THR A 87 -9.80 -2.75 -10.78
CA THR A 87 -10.70 -3.58 -9.97
C THR A 87 -9.93 -4.78 -9.43
N ILE A 88 -10.45 -5.36 -8.40
CA ILE A 88 -9.85 -6.56 -7.79
C ILE A 88 -10.32 -7.83 -8.58
#